data_47a849e3c73dbdac96e2a41145b1e865
#
_entry.id   47a849e3c73dbdac96e2a41145b1e865
#
_cell.length_a   1.000
_cell.length_b   1.000
_cell.length_c   1.000
_cell.angle_alpha   90.00
_cell.angle_beta   90.00
_cell.angle_gamma   90.00
#
_symmetry.space_group_name_H-M   'P 1'
#
loop_
_entity.id
_entity.type
_entity.pdbx_description
1 polymer ?
#
loop_
_entity_poly.entity_id
_entity_poly.type
_entity_poly.pdbx_seq_one_letter_code
_entity_poly.pdbx_strand_id
1 'polypeptide(L)'
;MKIAKSILFTLLISGLHYQALAQRIVYSVQNAHSHNDYENEAPFFTAYNAGFGSIEADVFPVNGRLHVAHDKASISPERTLQSLYLDPLLKKLTADKSRHLIFLVDIKENHSLSLPILIKELSPLQPVITSGQLQIVISGNRPVPSQFSNYPDYIYFDDDQSRVSSTKQWGRVGLVSLRFSNLSSWKGDGKIFKEEKLRIKSTVDSVHKAGKKIRFWASPDNPESWKLLMKLKVDLIGTDKIEQLATFLKHGR
;
A
#
# COMPACT_ATOMS: atom_id res chain seq x y z
N MET A 1 -34.59 41.66 -56.80
CA MET A 1 -33.94 40.39 -56.94
C MET A 1 -32.77 40.41 -55.93
N LYS A 2 -32.93 39.84 -54.70
CA LYS A 2 -31.93 39.85 -53.63
C LYS A 2 -31.38 38.44 -53.51
N ILE A 3 -30.09 38.28 -53.81
CA ILE A 3 -29.39 37.04 -53.74
C ILE A 3 -28.91 36.87 -52.26
N ALA A 4 -29.45 35.86 -51.57
CA ALA A 4 -29.00 35.48 -50.24
C ALA A 4 -27.74 34.60 -50.37
N LYS A 5 -26.61 35.04 -49.79
CA LYS A 5 -25.39 34.23 -49.66
C LYS A 5 -25.48 33.43 -48.38
N SER A 6 -25.64 32.10 -48.51
CA SER A 6 -25.48 31.15 -47.39
C SER A 6 -23.99 30.95 -47.09
N ILE A 7 -23.59 31.34 -45.89
CA ILE A 7 -22.25 31.03 -45.36
C ILE A 7 -22.36 29.71 -44.62
N LEU A 8 -21.72 28.68 -45.17
CA LEU A 8 -21.59 27.36 -44.54
C LEU A 8 -20.44 27.42 -43.52
N PHE A 9 -20.77 27.40 -42.24
CA PHE A 9 -19.77 27.38 -41.15
C PHE A 9 -19.38 25.92 -40.86
N THR A 10 -18.25 25.48 -41.38
CA THR A 10 -17.70 24.13 -41.10
C THR A 10 -16.98 24.19 -39.76
N LEU A 11 -17.59 23.65 -38.70
CA LEU A 11 -16.95 23.41 -37.41
C LEU A 11 -15.97 22.22 -37.54
N LEU A 12 -14.70 22.55 -37.63
CA LEU A 12 -13.63 21.55 -37.41
C LEU A 12 -13.55 21.24 -35.90
N ILE A 13 -14.15 20.13 -35.49
CA ILE A 13 -13.93 19.57 -34.14
C ILE A 13 -12.60 18.85 -34.20
N SER A 14 -11.53 19.54 -33.82
CA SER A 14 -10.23 18.91 -33.54
C SER A 14 -10.35 18.09 -32.24
N GLY A 15 -10.64 16.81 -32.39
CA GLY A 15 -10.60 15.85 -31.32
C GLY A 15 -9.18 15.73 -30.76
N LEU A 16 -8.87 16.44 -29.68
CA LEU A 16 -7.69 16.21 -28.88
C LEU A 16 -7.81 14.83 -28.25
N HIS A 17 -7.22 13.84 -28.91
CA HIS A 17 -6.98 12.54 -28.30
C HIS A 17 -5.92 12.73 -27.22
N TYR A 18 -6.33 12.92 -25.98
CA TYR A 18 -5.47 12.73 -24.82
C TYR A 18 -5.12 11.24 -24.76
N GLN A 19 -4.05 10.86 -25.44
CA GLN A 19 -3.38 9.62 -25.12
C GLN A 19 -2.79 9.82 -23.72
N ALA A 20 -3.45 9.28 -22.70
CA ALA A 20 -2.86 9.11 -21.40
C ALA A 20 -1.62 8.22 -21.58
N LEU A 21 -0.45 8.84 -21.69
CA LEU A 21 0.83 8.15 -21.68
C LEU A 21 0.86 7.37 -20.37
N ALA A 22 0.72 6.06 -20.45
CA ALA A 22 0.84 5.18 -19.30
C ALA A 22 2.19 5.45 -18.65
N GLN A 23 2.18 6.15 -17.52
CA GLN A 23 3.38 6.57 -16.83
C GLN A 23 4.22 5.33 -16.51
N ARG A 24 5.43 5.27 -17.03
CA ARG A 24 6.34 4.14 -16.82
C ARG A 24 6.78 4.17 -15.37
N ILE A 25 6.36 3.20 -14.56
CA ILE A 25 6.86 3.06 -13.20
C ILE A 25 8.36 2.75 -13.27
N VAL A 26 9.17 3.63 -12.71
CA VAL A 26 10.59 3.37 -12.49
C VAL A 26 10.73 2.78 -11.10
N TYR A 27 10.89 1.47 -11.03
CA TYR A 27 11.01 0.78 -9.76
C TYR A 27 12.30 1.14 -9.03
N SER A 28 12.17 1.29 -7.74
CA SER A 28 13.27 1.52 -6.79
C SER A 28 12.94 0.86 -5.47
N VAL A 29 13.80 0.97 -4.48
CA VAL A 29 13.53 0.50 -3.12
C VAL A 29 12.27 1.13 -2.48
N GLN A 30 11.81 2.27 -3.01
CA GLN A 30 10.55 2.91 -2.61
C GLN A 30 9.30 2.08 -3.00
N ASN A 31 9.45 1.13 -3.93
CA ASN A 31 8.38 0.20 -4.32
C ASN A 31 8.41 -1.10 -3.51
N ALA A 32 9.32 -1.22 -2.55
CA ALA A 32 9.38 -2.37 -1.66
C ALA A 32 8.48 -2.18 -0.44
N HIS A 33 7.86 -3.27 -0.01
CA HIS A 33 7.02 -3.38 1.18
C HIS A 33 7.59 -4.48 2.09
N SER A 34 7.97 -4.11 3.32
CA SER A 34 8.38 -5.06 4.34
C SER A 34 7.15 -5.69 4.97
N HIS A 35 6.90 -6.94 4.65
CA HIS A 35 5.90 -7.80 5.27
C HIS A 35 6.56 -8.49 6.48
N ASN A 36 5.81 -8.79 7.53
CA ASN A 36 6.34 -9.36 8.78
C ASN A 36 7.60 -8.63 9.31
N ASP A 37 7.66 -7.31 9.13
CA ASP A 37 8.84 -6.51 9.46
C ASP A 37 9.31 -6.71 10.92
N TYR A 38 8.37 -6.95 11.82
CA TYR A 38 8.62 -7.18 13.25
C TYR A 38 9.34 -8.50 13.56
N GLU A 39 9.50 -9.41 12.61
CA GLU A 39 10.27 -10.65 12.75
C GLU A 39 11.77 -10.45 12.46
N ASN A 40 12.15 -9.31 11.89
CA ASN A 40 13.56 -8.98 11.70
C ASN A 40 14.25 -8.67 13.04
N GLU A 41 15.57 -8.86 13.08
CA GLU A 41 16.40 -8.56 14.25
C GLU A 41 16.27 -7.11 14.73
N ALA A 42 16.15 -6.18 13.77
CA ALA A 42 15.92 -4.76 14.04
C ALA A 42 14.64 -4.27 13.34
N PRO A 43 13.44 -4.55 13.91
CA PRO A 43 12.15 -4.10 13.37
C PRO A 43 12.16 -2.62 13.03
N PHE A 44 11.43 -2.21 11.98
CA PHE A 44 11.45 -0.89 11.40
C PHE A 44 12.79 -0.50 10.77
N PHE A 45 13.91 -0.62 11.50
CA PHE A 45 15.20 -0.07 11.07
C PHE A 45 15.77 -0.81 9.86
N THR A 46 15.59 -2.12 9.76
CA THR A 46 16.09 -2.90 8.63
C THR A 46 15.45 -2.40 7.32
N ALA A 47 14.13 -2.31 7.25
CA ALA A 47 13.41 -1.85 6.07
C ALA A 47 13.60 -0.34 5.82
N TYR A 48 13.56 0.48 6.87
CA TYR A 48 13.75 1.91 6.75
C TYR A 48 15.13 2.27 6.18
N ASN A 49 16.21 1.67 6.72
CA ASN A 49 17.58 1.91 6.27
C ASN A 49 17.84 1.34 4.86
N ALA A 50 17.17 0.25 4.48
CA ALA A 50 17.20 -0.27 3.11
C ALA A 50 16.53 0.66 2.09
N GLY A 51 15.70 1.61 2.56
CA GLY A 51 15.04 2.60 1.73
C GLY A 51 13.60 2.23 1.34
N PHE A 52 12.97 1.24 1.97
CA PHE A 52 11.63 0.78 1.62
C PHE A 52 10.56 1.86 1.77
N GLY A 53 9.61 1.89 0.85
CA GLY A 53 8.50 2.86 0.84
C GLY A 53 7.29 2.42 1.63
N SER A 54 7.26 1.17 2.10
CA SER A 54 6.16 0.65 2.91
C SER A 54 6.67 -0.37 3.93
N ILE A 55 6.13 -0.29 5.16
CA ILE A 55 6.46 -1.19 6.28
C ILE A 55 5.15 -1.63 6.93
N GLU A 56 5.05 -2.91 7.30
CA GLU A 56 3.89 -3.51 7.95
C GLU A 56 4.20 -3.90 9.40
N ALA A 57 3.23 -3.66 10.30
CA ALA A 57 3.25 -4.15 11.66
C ALA A 57 1.91 -4.79 12.02
N ASP A 58 1.96 -6.02 12.52
CA ASP A 58 0.81 -6.77 13.02
C ASP A 58 0.54 -6.41 14.47
N VAL A 59 -0.71 -6.07 14.82
CA VAL A 59 -1.00 -5.55 16.16
C VAL A 59 -2.18 -6.23 16.84
N PHE A 60 -2.03 -6.37 18.16
CA PHE A 60 -3.07 -6.83 19.08
C PHE A 60 -3.32 -5.79 20.18
N PRO A 61 -4.58 -5.50 20.54
CA PRO A 61 -4.90 -4.64 21.67
C PRO A 61 -4.79 -5.42 22.98
N VAL A 62 -3.88 -5.00 23.87
CA VAL A 62 -3.69 -5.58 25.20
C VAL A 62 -3.51 -4.47 26.22
N ASN A 63 -4.34 -4.46 27.27
CA ASN A 63 -4.24 -3.53 28.40
C ASN A 63 -4.13 -2.04 27.97
N GLY A 64 -4.89 -1.64 26.95
CA GLY A 64 -4.92 -0.25 26.46
C GLY A 64 -3.70 0.19 25.65
N ARG A 65 -2.88 -0.75 25.17
CA ARG A 65 -1.75 -0.56 24.24
C ARG A 65 -1.85 -1.50 23.06
N LEU A 66 -1.17 -1.15 21.97
CA LEU A 66 -0.99 -2.05 20.83
C LEU A 66 0.35 -2.79 20.95
N HIS A 67 0.28 -4.12 20.98
CA HIS A 67 1.44 -5.00 21.00
C HIS A 67 1.65 -5.60 19.62
N VAL A 68 2.93 -5.75 19.24
CA VAL A 68 3.33 -6.26 17.92
C VAL A 68 3.66 -7.74 18.04
N ALA A 69 2.92 -8.57 17.31
CA ALA A 69 3.10 -10.00 17.25
C ALA A 69 2.42 -10.61 16.03
N HIS A 70 2.88 -11.76 15.55
CA HIS A 70 2.22 -12.52 14.48
C HIS A 70 0.91 -13.19 14.97
N ASP A 71 0.94 -13.71 16.17
CA ASP A 71 -0.17 -14.36 16.84
C ASP A 71 -0.23 -14.00 18.34
N LYS A 72 -1.33 -14.38 19.00
CA LYS A 72 -1.51 -14.09 20.44
C LYS A 72 -0.49 -14.73 21.36
N ALA A 73 0.03 -15.91 21.00
CA ALA A 73 0.98 -16.63 21.84
C ALA A 73 2.36 -15.95 21.83
N SER A 74 2.64 -15.18 20.78
CA SER A 74 3.90 -14.44 20.59
C SER A 74 3.88 -13.03 21.18
N ILE A 75 2.78 -12.60 21.83
CA ILE A 75 2.69 -11.27 22.45
C ILE A 75 3.66 -11.16 23.62
N SER A 76 4.51 -10.13 23.59
CA SER A 76 5.46 -9.80 24.66
C SER A 76 5.23 -8.37 25.16
N PRO A 77 5.32 -8.11 26.47
CA PRO A 77 5.10 -6.79 27.06
C PRO A 77 6.00 -5.69 26.49
N GLU A 78 7.24 -6.05 26.10
CA GLU A 78 8.26 -5.12 25.60
C GLU A 78 8.04 -4.76 24.12
N ARG A 79 7.30 -5.57 23.36
CA ARG A 79 7.09 -5.40 21.92
C ARG A 79 5.83 -4.61 21.65
N THR A 80 5.84 -3.33 21.99
CA THR A 80 4.70 -2.43 21.71
C THR A 80 4.85 -1.76 20.36
N LEU A 81 3.72 -1.38 19.74
CA LEU A 81 3.73 -0.58 18.50
C LEU A 81 4.50 0.73 18.73
N GLN A 82 4.30 1.36 19.89
CA GLN A 82 4.98 2.59 20.29
C GLN A 82 6.50 2.43 20.21
N SER A 83 7.05 1.44 20.92
CA SER A 83 8.51 1.27 21.05
C SER A 83 9.18 0.79 19.76
N LEU A 84 8.54 -0.13 19.01
CA LEU A 84 9.14 -0.72 17.82
C LEU A 84 8.98 0.15 16.56
N TYR A 85 7.91 0.95 16.47
CA TYR A 85 7.58 1.67 15.25
C TYR A 85 7.33 3.17 15.46
N LEU A 86 6.44 3.58 16.36
CA LEU A 86 5.98 4.96 16.39
C LEU A 86 7.08 5.93 16.85
N ASP A 87 7.85 5.59 17.89
CA ASP A 87 8.98 6.40 18.34
C ASP A 87 10.10 6.46 17.28
N PRO A 88 10.53 5.34 16.65
CA PRO A 88 11.44 5.36 15.52
C PRO A 88 10.94 6.19 14.32
N LEU A 89 9.66 6.04 13.94
CA LEU A 89 9.04 6.81 12.84
C LEU A 89 9.12 8.31 13.11
N LEU A 90 8.70 8.74 14.32
CA LEU A 90 8.76 10.15 14.71
C LEU A 90 10.18 10.69 14.59
N LYS A 91 11.15 10.00 15.20
CA LYS A 91 12.55 10.40 15.19
C LYS A 91 13.13 10.52 13.78
N LYS A 92 12.89 9.50 12.95
CA LYS A 92 13.49 9.41 11.60
C LYS A 92 12.83 10.38 10.62
N LEU A 93 11.50 10.48 10.59
CA LEU A 93 10.80 11.36 9.66
C LEU A 93 10.92 12.85 10.04
N THR A 94 11.09 13.17 11.32
CA THR A 94 11.40 14.54 11.73
C THR A 94 12.80 14.97 11.27
N ALA A 95 13.78 14.04 11.28
CA ALA A 95 15.14 14.31 10.86
C ALA A 95 15.32 14.37 9.33
N ASP A 96 14.55 13.55 8.59
CA ASP A 96 14.60 13.50 7.11
C ASP A 96 13.24 13.82 6.51
N LYS A 97 13.06 15.07 6.11
CA LYS A 97 11.80 15.56 5.53
C LYS A 97 11.57 15.12 4.08
N SER A 98 12.57 14.57 3.42
CA SER A 98 12.43 14.05 2.05
C SER A 98 11.82 12.66 1.99
N ARG A 99 11.82 11.96 3.12
CA ARG A 99 11.36 10.57 3.22
C ARG A 99 9.84 10.48 3.28
N HIS A 100 9.26 9.64 2.42
CA HIS A 100 7.84 9.28 2.43
C HIS A 100 7.68 7.80 2.73
N LEU A 101 6.72 7.44 3.57
CA LEU A 101 6.49 6.07 4.00
C LEU A 101 4.99 5.77 4.12
N ILE A 102 4.59 4.59 3.64
CA ILE A 102 3.30 3.97 3.99
C ILE A 102 3.55 3.06 5.19
N PHE A 103 2.89 3.35 6.30
CA PHE A 103 2.89 2.46 7.46
C PHE A 103 1.58 1.69 7.48
N LEU A 104 1.66 0.39 7.20
CA LEU A 104 0.53 -0.52 7.20
C LEU A 104 0.40 -1.13 8.59
N VAL A 105 -0.72 -0.88 9.26
CA VAL A 105 -1.03 -1.46 10.56
C VAL A 105 -2.07 -2.56 10.35
N ASP A 106 -1.63 -3.81 10.45
CA ASP A 106 -2.49 -4.98 10.34
C ASP A 106 -3.10 -5.30 11.71
N ILE A 107 -4.36 -4.96 11.88
CA ILE A 107 -5.08 -5.25 13.11
C ILE A 107 -5.51 -6.71 13.10
N LYS A 108 -4.93 -7.53 13.99
CA LYS A 108 -5.23 -8.96 14.05
C LYS A 108 -6.58 -9.25 14.66
N GLU A 109 -7.04 -8.41 15.60
CA GLU A 109 -8.37 -8.57 16.20
C GLU A 109 -8.96 -7.25 16.70
N ASN A 110 -10.29 -7.20 16.73
CA ASN A 110 -11.08 -6.16 17.38
C ASN A 110 -10.71 -4.71 17.03
N HIS A 111 -10.98 -4.30 15.79
CA HIS A 111 -10.74 -2.93 15.35
C HIS A 111 -11.41 -1.86 16.21
N SER A 112 -12.54 -2.19 16.84
CA SER A 112 -13.27 -1.25 17.70
C SER A 112 -12.50 -0.91 18.99
N LEU A 113 -11.63 -1.81 19.46
CA LEU A 113 -10.69 -1.54 20.56
C LEU A 113 -9.37 -0.97 20.02
N SER A 114 -8.85 -1.54 18.93
CA SER A 114 -7.52 -1.21 18.41
C SER A 114 -7.42 0.19 17.82
N LEU A 115 -8.41 0.64 17.05
CA LEU A 115 -8.36 1.93 16.37
C LEU A 115 -8.35 3.13 17.33
N PRO A 116 -9.17 3.20 18.40
CA PRO A 116 -9.06 4.27 19.38
C PRO A 116 -7.68 4.34 20.06
N ILE A 117 -7.07 3.18 20.37
CA ILE A 117 -5.72 3.11 20.93
C ILE A 117 -4.71 3.65 19.92
N LEU A 118 -4.75 3.14 18.67
CA LEU A 118 -3.86 3.60 17.60
C LEU A 118 -3.95 5.11 17.37
N ILE A 119 -5.16 5.66 17.27
CA ILE A 119 -5.38 7.09 17.05
C ILE A 119 -4.75 7.93 18.19
N LYS A 120 -4.88 7.47 19.44
CA LYS A 120 -4.23 8.10 20.57
C LYS A 120 -2.71 8.02 20.49
N GLU A 121 -2.16 6.84 20.17
CA GLU A 121 -0.72 6.61 20.05
C GLU A 121 -0.11 7.38 18.86
N LEU A 122 -0.87 7.64 17.78
CA LEU A 122 -0.44 8.44 16.63
C LEU A 122 -0.37 9.95 16.89
N SER A 123 -0.86 10.44 18.02
CA SER A 123 -0.92 11.88 18.33
C SER A 123 0.44 12.60 18.15
N PRO A 124 1.60 12.07 18.62
CA PRO A 124 2.90 12.70 18.42
C PRO A 124 3.35 12.77 16.96
N LEU A 125 2.83 11.88 16.10
CA LEU A 125 3.19 11.80 14.67
C LEU A 125 2.36 12.73 13.78
N GLN A 126 1.39 13.48 14.33
CA GLN A 126 0.55 14.39 13.53
C GLN A 126 1.33 15.32 12.60
N PRO A 127 2.48 15.92 12.99
CA PRO A 127 3.23 16.78 12.08
C PRO A 127 3.72 16.05 10.82
N VAL A 128 4.24 14.82 10.95
CA VAL A 128 4.74 14.03 9.81
C VAL A 128 3.61 13.39 8.99
N ILE A 129 2.45 13.14 9.61
CA ILE A 129 1.24 12.69 8.92
C ILE A 129 0.66 13.84 8.09
N THR A 130 0.48 15.01 8.69
CA THR A 130 -0.09 16.21 8.03
C THR A 130 0.80 16.72 6.90
N SER A 131 2.13 16.60 7.02
CA SER A 131 3.06 16.94 5.93
C SER A 131 3.02 15.96 4.74
N GLY A 132 2.33 14.83 4.87
CA GLY A 132 2.27 13.76 3.87
C GLY A 132 3.50 12.84 3.83
N GLN A 133 4.44 12.98 4.79
CA GLN A 133 5.59 12.08 4.90
C GLN A 133 5.18 10.67 5.35
N LEU A 134 4.17 10.58 6.20
CA LEU A 134 3.66 9.32 6.74
C LEU A 134 2.20 9.12 6.38
N GLN A 135 1.90 8.06 5.64
CA GLN A 135 0.54 7.62 5.37
C GLN A 135 0.22 6.40 6.24
N ILE A 136 -0.82 6.49 7.05
CA ILE A 136 -1.30 5.39 7.88
C ILE A 136 -2.38 4.62 7.12
N VAL A 137 -2.17 3.32 6.93
CA VAL A 137 -3.14 2.42 6.27
C VAL A 137 -3.47 1.26 7.21
N ILE A 138 -4.76 1.01 7.42
CA ILE A 138 -5.24 -0.05 8.29
C ILE A 138 -5.65 -1.26 7.46
N SER A 139 -5.11 -2.43 7.79
CA SER A 139 -5.47 -3.72 7.21
C SER A 139 -5.97 -4.72 8.25
N GLY A 140 -6.19 -5.97 7.85
CA GLY A 140 -6.67 -7.03 8.72
C GLY A 140 -8.10 -6.84 9.19
N ASN A 141 -8.32 -6.93 10.50
CA ASN A 141 -9.62 -6.68 11.13
C ASN A 141 -9.91 -5.17 11.15
N ARG A 142 -10.61 -4.69 10.12
CA ARG A 142 -10.92 -3.27 9.92
C ARG A 142 -12.42 -3.03 9.82
N PRO A 143 -12.92 -1.80 10.07
CA PRO A 143 -14.33 -1.47 9.95
C PRO A 143 -14.85 -1.70 8.51
N VAL A 144 -16.16 -1.82 8.37
CA VAL A 144 -16.79 -1.84 7.04
C VAL A 144 -16.70 -0.45 6.39
N PRO A 145 -16.65 -0.34 5.04
CA PRO A 145 -16.44 0.94 4.36
C PRO A 145 -17.42 2.06 4.73
N SER A 146 -18.66 1.73 5.08
CA SER A 146 -19.65 2.71 5.55
C SER A 146 -19.25 3.40 6.86
N GLN A 147 -18.36 2.81 7.64
CA GLN A 147 -17.87 3.33 8.91
C GLN A 147 -16.54 4.10 8.79
N PHE A 148 -15.90 4.14 7.61
CA PHE A 148 -14.62 4.82 7.45
C PHE A 148 -14.66 6.30 7.84
N SER A 149 -15.79 6.97 7.64
CA SER A 149 -16.00 8.37 8.05
C SER A 149 -16.06 8.59 9.55
N ASN A 150 -16.16 7.55 10.37
CA ASN A 150 -16.17 7.66 11.83
C ASN A 150 -14.76 7.86 12.41
N TYR A 151 -13.73 7.75 11.58
CA TYR A 151 -12.33 7.86 11.95
C TYR A 151 -11.69 9.11 11.33
N PRO A 152 -10.62 9.67 11.93
CA PRO A 152 -9.93 10.84 11.42
C PRO A 152 -9.51 10.69 9.95
N ASP A 153 -9.51 11.77 9.18
CA ASP A 153 -9.28 11.75 7.73
C ASP A 153 -7.88 11.29 7.33
N TYR A 154 -6.91 11.35 8.24
CA TYR A 154 -5.55 10.85 8.03
C TYR A 154 -5.42 9.33 8.20
N ILE A 155 -6.46 8.63 8.66
CA ILE A 155 -6.51 7.17 8.70
C ILE A 155 -7.08 6.66 7.38
N TYR A 156 -6.28 5.96 6.63
CA TYR A 156 -6.70 5.25 5.41
C TYR A 156 -6.92 3.77 5.72
N PHE A 157 -7.60 3.09 4.80
CA PHE A 157 -7.91 1.68 4.95
C PHE A 157 -7.40 0.93 3.73
N ASP A 158 -7.01 -0.33 3.95
CA ASP A 158 -6.76 -1.28 2.89
C ASP A 158 -8.08 -1.84 2.34
N ASP A 159 -8.13 -2.18 1.07
CA ASP A 159 -9.30 -2.78 0.43
C ASP A 159 -8.92 -3.94 -0.48
N ASP A 160 -9.86 -4.86 -0.70
CA ASP A 160 -9.70 -6.02 -1.58
C ASP A 160 -10.58 -5.93 -2.84
N GLN A 161 -11.05 -4.73 -3.18
CA GLN A 161 -11.98 -4.40 -4.28
C GLN A 161 -13.42 -4.93 -4.10
N SER A 162 -13.72 -5.67 -3.06
CA SER A 162 -15.04 -6.27 -2.88
C SER A 162 -15.97 -5.47 -1.96
N ARG A 163 -15.42 -4.54 -1.17
CA ARG A 163 -16.13 -3.93 -0.03
C ARG A 163 -16.55 -2.48 -0.28
N VAL A 164 -15.74 -1.72 -1.02
CA VAL A 164 -15.98 -0.30 -1.27
C VAL A 164 -16.97 -0.10 -2.42
N SER A 165 -18.01 0.70 -2.19
CA SER A 165 -19.11 0.88 -3.15
C SER A 165 -19.34 2.32 -3.61
N SER A 166 -18.65 3.31 -3.04
CA SER A 166 -18.85 4.73 -3.37
C SER A 166 -17.55 5.50 -3.51
N THR A 167 -17.57 6.61 -4.25
CA THR A 167 -16.42 7.52 -4.41
C THR A 167 -15.91 8.06 -3.07
N LYS A 168 -16.83 8.36 -2.13
CA LYS A 168 -16.45 8.82 -0.77
C LYS A 168 -15.67 7.76 -0.02
N GLN A 169 -16.09 6.50 -0.09
CA GLN A 169 -15.38 5.38 0.52
C GLN A 169 -14.02 5.16 -0.16
N TRP A 170 -13.97 5.23 -1.51
CA TRP A 170 -12.70 5.17 -2.25
C TRP A 170 -11.72 6.28 -1.85
N GLY A 171 -12.18 7.46 -1.48
CA GLY A 171 -11.35 8.53 -0.93
C GLY A 171 -10.58 8.12 0.34
N ARG A 172 -11.10 7.15 1.10
CA ARG A 172 -10.50 6.63 2.33
C ARG A 172 -9.66 5.36 2.13
N VAL A 173 -9.59 4.83 0.90
CA VAL A 173 -8.71 3.70 0.57
C VAL A 173 -7.31 4.21 0.29
N GLY A 174 -6.33 3.76 1.06
CA GLY A 174 -4.91 4.11 0.92
C GLY A 174 -4.14 3.10 0.07
N LEU A 175 -4.57 1.85 0.07
CA LEU A 175 -3.92 0.74 -0.62
C LEU A 175 -4.98 -0.31 -0.98
N VAL A 176 -4.75 -1.05 -2.07
CA VAL A 176 -5.49 -2.26 -2.39
C VAL A 176 -4.55 -3.45 -2.23
N SER A 177 -4.93 -4.40 -1.35
CA SER A 177 -4.15 -5.61 -1.08
C SER A 177 -4.95 -6.85 -1.38
N LEU A 178 -4.45 -7.68 -2.28
CA LEU A 178 -5.10 -8.91 -2.70
C LEU A 178 -4.22 -10.12 -2.44
N ARG A 179 -4.85 -11.24 -2.10
CA ARG A 179 -4.13 -12.50 -1.98
C ARG A 179 -3.72 -12.99 -3.36
N PHE A 180 -2.42 -13.22 -3.58
CA PHE A 180 -1.90 -13.66 -4.88
C PHE A 180 -2.55 -14.96 -5.36
N SER A 181 -2.76 -15.91 -4.44
CA SER A 181 -3.36 -17.20 -4.77
C SER A 181 -4.83 -17.14 -5.26
N ASN A 182 -5.51 -16.00 -5.10
CA ASN A 182 -6.85 -15.80 -5.68
C ASN A 182 -6.79 -15.61 -7.21
N LEU A 183 -5.63 -15.24 -7.74
CA LEU A 183 -5.43 -14.94 -9.16
C LEU A 183 -4.53 -15.95 -9.88
N SER A 184 -3.61 -16.59 -9.15
CA SER A 184 -2.62 -17.50 -9.72
C SER A 184 -2.19 -18.57 -8.72
N SER A 185 -2.00 -19.79 -9.21
CA SER A 185 -1.41 -20.90 -8.47
C SER A 185 0.11 -20.99 -8.63
N TRP A 186 0.72 -20.12 -9.45
CA TRP A 186 2.14 -20.10 -9.72
C TRP A 186 2.98 -19.89 -8.44
N LYS A 187 4.07 -20.66 -8.30
CA LYS A 187 4.91 -20.72 -7.09
C LYS A 187 6.22 -19.91 -7.20
N GLY A 188 6.39 -19.13 -8.27
CA GLY A 188 7.58 -18.29 -8.45
C GLY A 188 8.70 -18.97 -9.24
N ASP A 189 8.44 -20.11 -9.86
CA ASP A 189 9.36 -20.83 -10.73
C ASP A 189 8.69 -21.22 -12.05
N GLY A 190 9.49 -21.47 -13.07
CA GLY A 190 8.98 -21.81 -14.41
C GLY A 190 8.08 -20.72 -15.03
N LYS A 191 7.24 -21.13 -15.98
CA LYS A 191 6.34 -20.20 -16.68
C LYS A 191 4.99 -20.10 -15.98
N ILE A 192 4.58 -18.89 -15.67
CA ILE A 192 3.19 -18.60 -15.28
C ILE A 192 2.27 -18.79 -16.50
N PHE A 193 1.09 -19.38 -16.31
CA PHE A 193 0.10 -19.51 -17.38
C PHE A 193 -0.37 -18.14 -17.88
N LYS A 194 -0.63 -18.07 -19.19
CA LYS A 194 -1.05 -16.84 -19.86
C LYS A 194 -2.32 -16.25 -19.24
N GLU A 195 -3.27 -17.09 -18.91
CA GLU A 195 -4.56 -16.74 -18.34
C GLU A 195 -4.41 -16.15 -16.93
N GLU A 196 -3.53 -16.72 -16.10
CA GLU A 196 -3.23 -16.20 -14.75
C GLU A 196 -2.59 -14.82 -14.82
N LYS A 197 -1.59 -14.68 -15.72
CA LYS A 197 -0.92 -13.41 -15.96
C LYS A 197 -1.90 -12.32 -16.45
N LEU A 198 -2.86 -12.68 -17.30
CA LEU A 198 -3.90 -11.75 -17.77
C LEU A 198 -4.86 -11.35 -16.64
N ARG A 199 -5.24 -12.28 -15.74
CA ARG A 199 -6.06 -11.97 -14.56
C ARG A 199 -5.35 -10.97 -13.64
N ILE A 200 -4.07 -11.23 -13.31
CA ILE A 200 -3.27 -10.32 -12.47
C ILE A 200 -3.20 -8.94 -13.12
N LYS A 201 -2.86 -8.88 -14.42
CA LYS A 201 -2.77 -7.61 -15.14
C LYS A 201 -4.08 -6.84 -15.16
N SER A 202 -5.19 -7.49 -15.46
CA SER A 202 -6.52 -6.87 -15.47
C SER A 202 -6.89 -6.30 -14.09
N THR A 203 -6.54 -7.02 -13.02
CA THR A 203 -6.74 -6.55 -11.64
C THR A 203 -5.91 -5.31 -11.34
N VAL A 204 -4.62 -5.31 -11.70
CA VAL A 204 -3.75 -4.14 -11.53
C VAL A 204 -4.30 -2.94 -12.31
N ASP A 205 -4.66 -3.13 -13.58
CA ASP A 205 -5.21 -2.07 -14.43
C ASP A 205 -6.52 -1.49 -13.83
N SER A 206 -7.37 -2.35 -13.25
CA SER A 206 -8.61 -1.91 -12.59
C SER A 206 -8.35 -1.04 -11.36
N VAL A 207 -7.38 -1.41 -10.53
CA VAL A 207 -6.98 -0.63 -9.35
C VAL A 207 -6.36 0.71 -9.76
N HIS A 208 -5.51 0.72 -10.77
CA HIS A 208 -4.91 1.94 -11.31
C HIS A 208 -5.96 2.87 -11.94
N LYS A 209 -6.96 2.32 -12.62
CA LYS A 209 -8.10 3.10 -13.14
C LYS A 209 -8.88 3.80 -12.02
N ALA A 210 -8.95 3.19 -10.84
CA ALA A 210 -9.52 3.80 -9.63
C ALA A 210 -8.57 4.77 -8.91
N GLY A 211 -7.37 5.04 -9.46
CA GLY A 211 -6.37 5.95 -8.90
C GLY A 211 -5.72 5.42 -7.62
N LYS A 212 -5.65 4.10 -7.43
CA LYS A 212 -5.10 3.48 -6.23
C LYS A 212 -3.84 2.67 -6.52
N LYS A 213 -3.02 2.49 -5.46
CA LYS A 213 -1.88 1.58 -5.47
C LYS A 213 -2.32 0.18 -5.11
N ILE A 214 -1.60 -0.83 -5.64
CA ILE A 214 -1.87 -2.25 -5.38
C ILE A 214 -0.62 -2.98 -4.88
N ARG A 215 -0.83 -3.91 -3.95
CA ARG A 215 0.11 -4.97 -3.60
C ARG A 215 -0.57 -6.34 -3.64
N PHE A 216 0.25 -7.39 -3.72
CA PHE A 216 -0.21 -8.75 -3.48
C PHE A 216 0.48 -9.32 -2.24
N TRP A 217 -0.31 -9.84 -1.30
CA TRP A 217 0.22 -10.62 -0.18
C TRP A 217 0.23 -12.11 -0.49
N ALA A 218 1.07 -12.88 0.22
CA ALA A 218 1.34 -14.30 -0.04
C ALA A 218 1.73 -14.58 -1.51
N SER A 219 2.37 -13.63 -2.19
CA SER A 219 3.05 -13.90 -3.47
C SER A 219 4.35 -14.65 -3.22
N PRO A 220 4.83 -15.45 -4.20
CA PRO A 220 6.16 -16.06 -4.08
C PRO A 220 7.22 -14.97 -3.86
N ASP A 221 8.08 -15.15 -2.86
CA ASP A 221 9.09 -14.17 -2.46
C ASP A 221 10.47 -14.57 -2.99
N ASN A 222 10.68 -14.29 -4.29
CA ASN A 222 11.91 -14.59 -5.02
C ASN A 222 12.07 -13.66 -6.25
N PRO A 223 13.28 -13.59 -6.86
CA PRO A 223 13.56 -12.70 -7.98
C PRO A 223 12.64 -12.86 -9.19
N GLU A 224 12.19 -14.08 -9.51
CA GLU A 224 11.30 -14.30 -10.65
C GLU A 224 9.91 -13.71 -10.41
N SER A 225 9.40 -13.84 -9.19
CA SER A 225 8.15 -13.21 -8.77
C SER A 225 8.27 -11.68 -8.78
N TRP A 226 9.34 -11.14 -8.21
CA TRP A 226 9.56 -9.68 -8.20
C TRP A 226 9.61 -9.11 -9.61
N LYS A 227 10.34 -9.76 -10.55
CA LYS A 227 10.35 -9.38 -11.98
C LYS A 227 8.97 -9.42 -12.62
N LEU A 228 8.19 -10.48 -12.33
CA LEU A 228 6.83 -10.61 -12.85
C LEU A 228 5.93 -9.48 -12.34
N LEU A 229 5.91 -9.24 -11.03
CA LEU A 229 5.08 -8.20 -10.41
C LEU A 229 5.44 -6.81 -10.94
N MET A 230 6.74 -6.49 -11.07
CA MET A 230 7.21 -5.25 -11.69
C MET A 230 6.76 -5.13 -13.16
N LYS A 231 6.86 -6.21 -13.95
CA LYS A 231 6.40 -6.26 -15.35
C LYS A 231 4.89 -6.03 -15.46
N LEU A 232 4.12 -6.48 -14.47
CA LEU A 232 2.68 -6.31 -14.38
C LEU A 232 2.28 -4.97 -13.73
N LYS A 233 3.25 -4.13 -13.36
CA LYS A 233 3.06 -2.78 -12.79
C LYS A 233 2.42 -2.78 -11.40
N VAL A 234 2.72 -3.78 -10.57
CA VAL A 234 2.33 -3.80 -9.16
C VAL A 234 3.11 -2.72 -8.40
N ASP A 235 2.46 -1.87 -7.62
CA ASP A 235 3.08 -0.68 -7.02
C ASP A 235 4.02 -1.02 -5.86
N LEU A 236 3.62 -1.99 -5.02
CA LEU A 236 4.40 -2.42 -3.87
C LEU A 236 4.72 -3.91 -3.98
N ILE A 237 6.01 -4.22 -3.98
CA ILE A 237 6.53 -5.59 -3.98
C ILE A 237 6.77 -6.02 -2.54
N GLY A 238 5.94 -6.95 -2.05
CA GLY A 238 6.05 -7.48 -0.70
C GLY A 238 7.18 -8.50 -0.56
N THR A 239 7.87 -8.47 0.58
CA THR A 239 8.94 -9.41 0.91
C THR A 239 9.14 -9.57 2.41
N ASP A 240 9.56 -10.77 2.82
CA ASP A 240 10.18 -11.06 4.12
C ASP A 240 11.73 -11.06 4.03
N LYS A 241 12.29 -10.82 2.82
CA LYS A 241 13.73 -10.85 2.51
C LYS A 241 14.24 -9.46 2.15
N ILE A 242 14.23 -8.55 3.11
CA ILE A 242 14.47 -7.11 2.92
C ILE A 242 15.76 -6.85 2.12
N GLU A 243 16.90 -7.40 2.55
CA GLU A 243 18.18 -7.16 1.92
C GLU A 243 18.26 -7.69 0.49
N GLN A 244 17.64 -8.86 0.25
CA GLN A 244 17.63 -9.48 -1.07
C GLN A 244 16.81 -8.64 -2.06
N LEU A 245 15.59 -8.21 -1.69
CA LEU A 245 14.78 -7.34 -2.53
C LEU A 245 15.43 -5.96 -2.73
N ALA A 246 16.03 -5.38 -1.67
CA ALA A 246 16.74 -4.12 -1.77
C ALA A 246 17.89 -4.18 -2.80
N THR A 247 18.70 -5.24 -2.73
CA THR A 247 19.80 -5.49 -3.67
C THR A 247 19.27 -5.69 -5.09
N PHE A 248 18.21 -6.50 -5.24
CA PHE A 248 17.57 -6.74 -6.52
C PHE A 248 17.05 -5.45 -7.17
N LEU A 249 16.37 -4.58 -6.42
CA LEU A 249 15.82 -3.32 -6.93
C LEU A 249 16.91 -2.29 -7.28
N LYS A 250 18.07 -2.34 -6.62
CA LYS A 250 19.22 -1.47 -6.91
C LYS A 250 20.02 -1.94 -8.13
N HIS A 251 20.19 -3.25 -8.31
CA HIS A 251 21.17 -3.80 -9.25
C HIS A 251 20.59 -4.86 -10.21
N GLY A 252 19.43 -5.41 -9.96
CA GLY A 252 18.85 -6.56 -10.69
C GLY A 252 17.95 -6.24 -11.87
N ARG A 253 18.12 -5.08 -12.51
CA ARG A 253 17.31 -4.66 -13.68
C ARG A 253 17.72 -5.35 -14.97
#